data_8bbba62e04b40db57f38cc3c63fe704c
#
_entry.id   8bbba62e04b40db57f38cc3c63fe704c
#
_cell.length_a   1.000
_cell.length_b   1.000
_cell.length_c   1.000
_cell.angle_alpha   90.00
_cell.angle_beta   90.00
_cell.angle_gamma   90.00
#
_symmetry.space_group_name_H-M   'P 1'
#
loop_
_entity.id
_entity.type
_entity.pdbx_description
1 polymer ?
#
loop_
_entity_poly.entity_id
_entity_poly.type
_entity_poly.pdbx_seq_one_letter_code
_entity_poly.pdbx_strand_id
1 'polypeptide(L)'
;MRGGYQTRTYPLWLRLFLMTAVVLVALFYGFRFATIGTPSLMMLGAPLALVVVLFIWALPPGEYAPSGSLVPLYFAFVAAQALWPNYLAVVLPGLPWLTVNRTLGSLLVLVLLICVSVSKTFRGRMGETLGADPFIWRCLIAYSLLQAASILWSPSGTDSLNDFISGQIMAGAAFFTSIYLFRRAGFAEFWAKTFLIVVAGACLLGLWENELGSVPWAGHTPSFLRIDDPVVMKILAGGARAATGIHRVQSTATTPLSLAELIGLSSAFAIHFVTWRYPLYQRLLAAAYVVMGFHVIILTDSRLGFVAWMVSAIFYLLMWAVVRWREHKGSIFAPAIVFSYPAILIVAFISTFLVGRLRARVWGSGAQQASTDARKIQWEMAMPRIAENPFGYGIGTAGKVLGFKNQAGVGSIDSFYLTLLLDFGILGFALYFGMILRTIWIGGKVVYEYPSHPESRMIIPFVVSLIAYIVVKSVLSQETNGAYIYMMLAACLAIVSTVRSDAKTAKA
;
A
#
# COMPACT_ATOMS: atom_id res chain seq x y z
N MET A 1 -43.31 0.66 -13.70
CA MET A 1 -43.80 -0.15 -12.57
C MET A 1 -43.04 0.27 -11.33
N ARG A 2 -43.68 0.85 -10.32
CA ARG A 2 -43.06 1.24 -9.04
C ARG A 2 -42.91 -0.04 -8.22
N GLY A 3 -41.69 -0.61 -8.15
CA GLY A 3 -41.39 -1.71 -7.26
C GLY A 3 -41.57 -1.24 -5.81
N GLY A 4 -42.52 -1.85 -5.10
CA GLY A 4 -42.82 -1.51 -3.73
C GLY A 4 -41.57 -1.75 -2.85
N TYR A 5 -41.24 -0.76 -2.03
CA TYR A 5 -40.26 -0.87 -0.97
C TYR A 5 -40.67 -2.01 -0.03
N GLN A 6 -40.02 -3.16 -0.15
CA GLN A 6 -40.12 -4.17 0.90
C GLN A 6 -39.28 -3.69 2.08
N THR A 7 -39.95 -3.10 3.04
CA THR A 7 -39.34 -2.76 4.34
C THR A 7 -38.88 -4.06 4.98
N ARG A 8 -37.58 -4.15 5.27
CA ARG A 8 -37.00 -5.27 6.02
C ARG A 8 -37.59 -5.24 7.42
N THR A 9 -38.58 -6.09 7.66
CA THR A 9 -39.17 -6.22 9.02
C THR A 9 -38.17 -7.03 9.86
N TYR A 10 -37.42 -6.31 10.67
CA TYR A 10 -36.53 -6.97 11.64
C TYR A 10 -37.37 -7.63 12.74
N PRO A 11 -37.02 -8.84 13.18
CA PRO A 11 -37.68 -9.48 14.30
C PRO A 11 -37.57 -8.58 15.55
N LEU A 12 -38.60 -8.65 16.39
CA LEU A 12 -38.76 -7.77 17.57
C LEU A 12 -37.53 -7.81 18.49
N TRP A 13 -36.94 -9.00 18.70
CA TRP A 13 -35.75 -9.18 19.52
C TRP A 13 -34.55 -8.41 19.00
N LEU A 14 -34.37 -8.29 17.67
CA LEU A 14 -33.27 -7.55 17.05
C LEU A 14 -33.44 -6.05 17.21
N ARG A 15 -34.69 -5.53 17.10
CA ARG A 15 -35.03 -4.12 17.38
C ARG A 15 -34.74 -3.77 18.84
N LEU A 16 -35.15 -4.65 19.75
CA LEU A 16 -34.88 -4.47 21.19
C LEU A 16 -33.38 -4.51 21.48
N PHE A 17 -32.65 -5.45 20.90
CA PHE A 17 -31.18 -5.53 21.01
C PHE A 17 -30.49 -4.25 20.54
N LEU A 18 -30.86 -3.72 19.36
CA LEU A 18 -30.30 -2.49 18.83
C LEU A 18 -30.63 -1.28 19.70
N MET A 19 -31.90 -1.17 20.17
CA MET A 19 -32.30 -0.10 21.09
C MET A 19 -31.52 -0.18 22.41
N THR A 20 -31.39 -1.38 22.97
CA THR A 20 -30.61 -1.60 24.20
C THR A 20 -29.15 -1.25 24.00
N ALA A 21 -28.55 -1.63 22.89
CA ALA A 21 -27.17 -1.28 22.55
C ALA A 21 -26.97 0.23 22.46
N VAL A 22 -27.88 0.96 21.81
CA VAL A 22 -27.85 2.44 21.72
C VAL A 22 -27.98 3.07 23.11
N VAL A 23 -28.88 2.57 23.95
CA VAL A 23 -29.06 3.07 25.32
C VAL A 23 -27.84 2.81 26.19
N LEU A 24 -27.27 1.60 26.13
CA LEU A 24 -26.04 1.25 26.85
C LEU A 24 -24.86 2.11 26.44
N VAL A 25 -24.70 2.35 25.12
CA VAL A 25 -23.69 3.25 24.58
C VAL A 25 -23.89 4.68 25.09
N ALA A 26 -25.13 5.18 25.06
CA ALA A 26 -25.44 6.52 25.58
C ALA A 26 -25.18 6.65 27.10
N LEU A 27 -25.55 5.63 27.88
CA LEU A 27 -25.26 5.57 29.32
C LEU A 27 -23.74 5.50 29.59
N PHE A 28 -23.01 4.69 28.84
CA PHE A 28 -21.54 4.62 28.94
C PHE A 28 -20.90 6.00 28.67
N TYR A 29 -21.39 6.73 27.66
CA TYR A 29 -20.97 8.10 27.40
C TYR A 29 -21.27 9.05 28.53
N GLY A 30 -22.51 9.05 28.99
CA GLY A 30 -22.91 9.90 30.10
C GLY A 30 -22.07 9.67 31.35
N PHE A 31 -21.80 8.40 31.68
CA PHE A 31 -20.96 8.00 32.81
C PHE A 31 -19.52 8.45 32.64
N ARG A 32 -18.93 8.21 31.45
CA ARG A 32 -17.54 8.61 31.14
C ARG A 32 -17.36 10.12 31.12
N PHE A 33 -18.38 10.86 30.62
CA PHE A 33 -18.36 12.31 30.61
C PHE A 33 -18.43 12.89 32.04
N ALA A 34 -19.17 12.22 32.91
CA ALA A 34 -19.31 12.64 34.29
C ALA A 34 -18.10 12.31 35.19
N THR A 35 -17.38 11.22 34.88
CA THR A 35 -16.33 10.69 35.78
C THR A 35 -14.89 11.05 35.34
N ILE A 36 -14.63 11.33 34.09
CA ILE A 36 -13.30 11.61 33.55
C ILE A 36 -13.35 12.98 32.87
N GLY A 37 -12.80 13.99 33.51
CA GLY A 37 -12.66 15.32 32.93
C GLY A 37 -11.93 15.23 31.59
N THR A 38 -12.48 15.83 30.52
CA THR A 38 -11.97 15.83 29.12
C THR A 38 -11.54 14.45 28.60
N PRO A 39 -12.51 13.53 28.32
CA PRO A 39 -12.20 12.30 27.61
C PRO A 39 -11.62 12.63 26.23
N SER A 40 -10.62 11.86 25.77
CA SER A 40 -10.09 12.04 24.42
C SER A 40 -11.24 11.94 23.41
N LEU A 41 -11.30 12.85 22.44
CA LEU A 41 -12.34 12.84 21.38
C LEU A 41 -12.40 11.48 20.66
N MET A 42 -11.31 10.72 20.70
CA MET A 42 -11.24 9.36 20.16
C MET A 42 -12.13 8.38 20.94
N MET A 43 -12.18 8.48 22.28
CA MET A 43 -13.11 7.70 23.12
C MET A 43 -14.58 8.11 22.88
N LEU A 44 -14.81 9.37 22.55
CA LEU A 44 -16.12 9.87 22.16
C LEU A 44 -16.50 9.41 20.74
N GLY A 45 -15.55 9.31 19.83
CA GLY A 45 -15.77 8.93 18.44
C GLY A 45 -16.14 7.46 18.25
N ALA A 46 -15.61 6.55 19.08
CA ALA A 46 -15.80 5.11 18.89
C ALA A 46 -17.27 4.65 18.92
N PRO A 47 -18.10 5.03 19.91
CA PRO A 47 -19.51 4.65 19.89
C PRO A 47 -20.34 5.41 18.82
N LEU A 48 -19.95 6.64 18.47
CA LEU A 48 -20.57 7.32 17.33
C LEU A 48 -20.30 6.54 16.02
N ALA A 49 -19.08 6.07 15.82
CA ALA A 49 -18.73 5.19 14.71
C ALA A 49 -19.55 3.88 14.73
N LEU A 50 -19.74 3.27 15.90
CA LEU A 50 -20.60 2.10 16.07
C LEU A 50 -22.05 2.40 15.68
N VAL A 51 -22.60 3.52 16.13
CA VAL A 51 -23.97 3.95 15.76
C VAL A 51 -24.09 4.15 14.25
N VAL A 52 -23.10 4.78 13.61
CA VAL A 52 -23.06 4.94 12.15
C VAL A 52 -23.01 3.59 11.44
N VAL A 53 -22.20 2.64 11.90
CA VAL A 53 -22.13 1.30 11.34
C VAL A 53 -23.45 0.54 11.50
N LEU A 54 -24.07 0.62 12.67
CA LEU A 54 -25.40 0.03 12.93
C LEU A 54 -26.48 0.67 12.05
N PHE A 55 -26.46 2.00 11.87
CA PHE A 55 -27.36 2.69 10.96
C PHE A 55 -27.19 2.24 9.52
N ILE A 56 -25.95 2.14 9.04
CA ILE A 56 -25.64 1.63 7.69
C ILE A 56 -26.13 0.19 7.54
N TRP A 57 -25.90 -0.66 8.55
CA TRP A 57 -26.35 -2.05 8.52
C TRP A 57 -27.87 -2.16 8.50
N ALA A 58 -28.58 -1.21 9.14
CA ALA A 58 -30.05 -1.15 9.18
C ALA A 58 -30.67 -0.57 7.90
N LEU A 59 -29.88 -0.07 6.94
CA LEU A 59 -30.41 0.49 5.69
C LEU A 59 -31.27 -0.55 4.94
N PRO A 60 -32.37 -0.13 4.30
CA PRO A 60 -33.21 -1.04 3.55
C PRO A 60 -32.45 -1.61 2.35
N PRO A 61 -32.68 -2.90 2.01
CA PRO A 61 -32.10 -3.50 0.83
C PRO A 61 -32.62 -2.83 -0.44
N GLY A 62 -31.72 -2.47 -1.34
CA GLY A 62 -31.98 -1.89 -2.66
C GLY A 62 -31.46 -2.77 -3.78
N GLU A 63 -32.02 -2.63 -4.97
CA GLU A 63 -31.51 -3.33 -6.16
C GLU A 63 -30.15 -2.80 -6.59
N TYR A 64 -29.95 -1.48 -6.44
CA TYR A 64 -28.75 -0.79 -6.90
C TYR A 64 -27.95 -0.21 -5.73
N ALA A 65 -26.66 -0.53 -5.71
CA ALA A 65 -25.73 0.13 -4.81
C ALA A 65 -25.37 1.54 -5.35
N PRO A 66 -25.13 2.54 -4.48
CA PRO A 66 -24.64 3.86 -4.89
C PRO A 66 -23.16 3.81 -5.33
N SER A 67 -22.81 2.87 -6.21
CA SER A 67 -21.44 2.59 -6.63
C SER A 67 -20.86 3.63 -7.61
N GLY A 68 -21.69 4.59 -8.09
CA GLY A 68 -21.25 5.67 -8.97
C GLY A 68 -20.21 6.60 -8.33
N SER A 69 -20.35 6.86 -7.03
CA SER A 69 -19.44 7.71 -6.26
C SER A 69 -18.12 7.01 -5.87
N LEU A 70 -18.05 5.66 -5.96
CA LEU A 70 -16.82 4.93 -5.63
C LEU A 70 -15.67 5.28 -6.58
N VAL A 71 -15.94 5.44 -7.89
CA VAL A 71 -14.87 5.69 -8.88
C VAL A 71 -14.17 7.03 -8.64
N PRO A 72 -14.88 8.18 -8.58
CA PRO A 72 -14.21 9.46 -8.35
C PRO A 72 -13.53 9.53 -7.00
N LEU A 73 -14.14 9.02 -5.91
CA LEU A 73 -13.52 8.96 -4.59
C LEU A 73 -12.26 8.08 -4.59
N TYR A 74 -12.31 6.94 -5.27
CA TYR A 74 -11.18 6.04 -5.37
C TYR A 74 -9.99 6.70 -6.09
N PHE A 75 -10.22 7.38 -7.22
CA PHE A 75 -9.14 8.07 -7.92
C PHE A 75 -8.65 9.32 -7.18
N ALA A 76 -9.51 10.03 -6.47
CA ALA A 76 -9.10 11.08 -5.54
C ALA A 76 -8.19 10.52 -4.43
N PHE A 77 -8.55 9.35 -3.87
CA PHE A 77 -7.74 8.65 -2.88
C PHE A 77 -6.39 8.18 -3.46
N VAL A 78 -6.38 7.60 -4.68
CA VAL A 78 -5.14 7.23 -5.40
C VAL A 78 -4.24 8.45 -5.59
N ALA A 79 -4.79 9.57 -6.05
CA ALA A 79 -4.03 10.79 -6.27
C ALA A 79 -3.49 11.38 -4.96
N ALA A 80 -4.32 11.43 -3.92
CA ALA A 80 -3.93 11.97 -2.62
C ALA A 80 -2.78 11.20 -1.97
N GLN A 81 -2.74 9.86 -2.14
CA GLN A 81 -1.65 9.03 -1.59
C GLN A 81 -0.26 9.44 -2.07
N ALA A 82 -0.11 9.92 -3.30
CA ALA A 82 1.17 10.31 -3.84
C ALA A 82 1.39 11.82 -3.92
N LEU A 83 0.33 12.62 -4.04
CA LEU A 83 0.43 14.06 -4.29
C LEU A 83 0.16 14.92 -3.06
N TRP A 84 -0.41 14.35 -1.99
CA TRP A 84 -0.64 15.09 -0.75
C TRP A 84 0.32 14.65 0.35
N PRO A 85 1.09 15.59 0.95
CA PRO A 85 1.98 15.26 2.07
C PRO A 85 1.18 14.82 3.30
N ASN A 86 1.40 13.59 3.77
CA ASN A 86 0.70 13.04 4.92
C ASN A 86 1.04 13.73 6.26
N TYR A 87 2.07 14.54 6.28
CA TYR A 87 2.48 15.35 7.42
C TYR A 87 1.87 16.76 7.43
N LEU A 88 0.98 17.06 6.46
CA LEU A 88 0.12 18.24 6.49
C LEU A 88 -1.31 17.80 6.88
N ALA A 89 -1.74 18.19 8.07
CA ALA A 89 -2.98 17.73 8.63
C ALA A 89 -3.62 18.76 9.56
N VAL A 90 -4.93 18.67 9.72
CA VAL A 90 -5.65 19.37 10.77
C VAL A 90 -5.50 18.57 12.07
N VAL A 91 -4.97 19.21 13.11
CA VAL A 91 -4.80 18.61 14.44
C VAL A 91 -5.96 19.03 15.32
N LEU A 92 -6.77 18.06 15.75
CA LEU A 92 -7.80 18.25 16.75
C LEU A 92 -7.41 17.50 18.03
N PRO A 93 -7.52 18.13 19.20
CA PRO A 93 -7.14 17.50 20.47
C PRO A 93 -7.87 16.17 20.66
N GLY A 94 -7.10 15.11 20.93
CA GLY A 94 -7.65 13.77 21.19
C GLY A 94 -8.18 13.02 19.97
N LEU A 95 -7.96 13.51 18.74
CA LEU A 95 -8.22 12.80 17.50
C LEU A 95 -6.91 12.53 16.76
N PRO A 96 -6.85 11.46 15.94
CA PRO A 96 -5.78 11.27 14.98
C PRO A 96 -5.68 12.46 14.02
N TRP A 97 -4.49 12.75 13.53
CA TRP A 97 -4.29 13.79 12.51
C TRP A 97 -5.24 13.57 11.31
N LEU A 98 -6.03 14.60 11.01
CA LEU A 98 -6.95 14.58 9.87
C LEU A 98 -6.21 14.97 8.60
N THR A 99 -5.62 13.98 7.95
CA THR A 99 -4.98 14.13 6.63
C THR A 99 -6.01 13.96 5.52
N VAL A 100 -5.74 14.51 4.34
CA VAL A 100 -6.58 14.31 3.14
C VAL A 100 -6.74 12.80 2.83
N ASN A 101 -5.68 12.02 2.99
CA ASN A 101 -5.70 10.59 2.74
C ASN A 101 -6.63 9.84 3.70
N ARG A 102 -6.59 10.16 5.00
CA ARG A 102 -7.49 9.56 6.00
C ARG A 102 -8.94 9.96 5.74
N THR A 103 -9.18 11.22 5.40
CA THR A 103 -10.54 11.71 5.10
C THR A 103 -11.11 11.02 3.86
N LEU A 104 -10.38 10.98 2.75
CA LEU A 104 -10.82 10.29 1.53
C LEU A 104 -10.96 8.78 1.73
N GLY A 105 -10.04 8.16 2.48
CA GLY A 105 -10.12 6.73 2.83
C GLY A 105 -11.36 6.42 3.68
N SER A 106 -11.67 7.26 4.67
CA SER A 106 -12.86 7.10 5.52
C SER A 106 -14.16 7.26 4.72
N LEU A 107 -14.23 8.25 3.84
CA LEU A 107 -15.38 8.43 2.94
C LEU A 107 -15.55 7.25 2.00
N LEU A 108 -14.45 6.73 1.46
CA LEU A 108 -14.44 5.58 0.57
C LEU A 108 -14.95 4.31 1.29
N VAL A 109 -14.48 4.07 2.52
CA VAL A 109 -14.95 2.97 3.37
C VAL A 109 -16.43 3.15 3.71
N LEU A 110 -16.88 4.35 4.03
CA LEU A 110 -18.29 4.65 4.32
C LEU A 110 -19.20 4.30 3.14
N VAL A 111 -18.86 4.78 1.93
CA VAL A 111 -19.62 4.48 0.71
C VAL A 111 -19.59 2.99 0.40
N LEU A 112 -18.43 2.33 0.59
CA LEU A 112 -18.30 0.89 0.41
C LEU A 112 -19.21 0.11 1.36
N LEU A 113 -19.26 0.48 2.64
CA LEU A 113 -20.13 -0.14 3.64
C LEU A 113 -21.62 0.05 3.28
N ILE A 114 -22.01 1.23 2.81
CA ILE A 114 -23.36 1.48 2.30
C ILE A 114 -23.67 0.56 1.12
N CYS A 115 -22.75 0.44 0.12
CA CYS A 115 -22.94 -0.45 -1.02
C CYS A 115 -23.08 -1.91 -0.59
N VAL A 116 -22.26 -2.36 0.35
CA VAL A 116 -22.30 -3.72 0.89
C VAL A 116 -23.60 -3.96 1.68
N SER A 117 -24.04 -3.01 2.47
CA SER A 117 -25.30 -3.15 3.24
C SER A 117 -26.53 -3.22 2.35
N VAL A 118 -26.65 -2.28 1.40
CA VAL A 118 -27.86 -2.09 0.60
C VAL A 118 -28.02 -3.16 -0.49
N SER A 119 -26.97 -3.55 -1.22
CA SER A 119 -27.12 -4.32 -2.46
C SER A 119 -26.62 -5.75 -2.38
N LYS A 120 -27.52 -6.72 -2.62
CA LYS A 120 -27.18 -8.15 -2.75
C LYS A 120 -26.29 -8.41 -3.95
N THR A 121 -26.55 -7.75 -5.09
CA THR A 121 -25.74 -7.89 -6.31
C THR A 121 -24.31 -7.39 -6.11
N PHE A 122 -24.13 -6.31 -5.36
CA PHE A 122 -22.81 -5.81 -5.00
C PHE A 122 -22.03 -6.85 -4.16
N ARG A 123 -22.68 -7.40 -3.10
CA ARG A 123 -22.08 -8.45 -2.26
C ARG A 123 -21.75 -9.70 -3.07
N GLY A 124 -22.66 -10.13 -3.96
CA GLY A 124 -22.45 -11.29 -4.83
C GLY A 124 -21.20 -11.14 -5.69
N ARG A 125 -21.06 -10.00 -6.38
CA ARG A 125 -19.89 -9.70 -7.22
C ARG A 125 -18.59 -9.65 -6.41
N MET A 126 -18.59 -9.04 -5.23
CA MET A 126 -17.42 -9.08 -4.35
C MET A 126 -17.09 -10.50 -3.90
N GLY A 127 -18.11 -11.27 -3.49
CA GLY A 127 -17.96 -12.65 -3.04
C GLY A 127 -17.37 -13.56 -4.12
N GLU A 128 -17.82 -13.44 -5.39
CA GLU A 128 -17.25 -14.15 -6.53
C GLU A 128 -15.76 -13.84 -6.72
N THR A 129 -15.38 -12.56 -6.60
CA THR A 129 -13.98 -12.15 -6.74
C THR A 129 -13.12 -12.69 -5.60
N LEU A 130 -13.58 -12.55 -4.35
CA LEU A 130 -12.91 -13.09 -3.18
C LEU A 130 -12.81 -14.63 -3.22
N GLY A 131 -13.82 -15.29 -3.80
CA GLY A 131 -13.85 -16.72 -4.02
C GLY A 131 -12.82 -17.24 -5.04
N ALA A 132 -12.22 -16.39 -5.87
CA ALA A 132 -11.21 -16.81 -6.84
C ALA A 132 -9.94 -17.36 -6.18
N ASP A 133 -9.55 -16.81 -5.04
CA ASP A 133 -8.53 -17.37 -4.14
C ASP A 133 -8.83 -16.98 -2.69
N PRO A 134 -9.50 -17.86 -1.91
CA PRO A 134 -9.86 -17.57 -0.53
C PRO A 134 -8.67 -17.36 0.42
N PHE A 135 -7.50 -17.86 0.10
CA PHE A 135 -6.32 -17.72 0.94
C PHE A 135 -5.93 -16.25 1.16
N ILE A 136 -5.98 -15.42 0.11
CA ILE A 136 -5.53 -14.02 0.17
C ILE A 136 -6.37 -13.21 1.17
N TRP A 137 -7.70 -13.23 1.02
CA TRP A 137 -8.55 -12.43 1.89
C TRP A 137 -8.65 -13.00 3.31
N ARG A 138 -8.51 -14.34 3.47
CA ARG A 138 -8.43 -14.95 4.80
C ARG A 138 -7.16 -14.54 5.53
N CYS A 139 -6.02 -14.51 4.85
CA CYS A 139 -4.78 -13.97 5.42
C CYS A 139 -4.93 -12.49 5.79
N LEU A 140 -5.59 -11.68 4.94
CA LEU A 140 -5.85 -10.26 5.24
C LEU A 140 -6.69 -10.09 6.51
N ILE A 141 -7.79 -10.86 6.63
CA ILE A 141 -8.63 -10.81 7.84
C ILE A 141 -7.87 -11.35 9.06
N ALA A 142 -7.17 -12.46 8.94
CA ALA A 142 -6.38 -13.01 10.04
C ALA A 142 -5.30 -12.03 10.51
N TYR A 143 -4.64 -11.34 9.57
CA TYR A 143 -3.66 -10.30 9.88
C TYR A 143 -4.33 -9.10 10.59
N SER A 144 -5.50 -8.65 10.12
CA SER A 144 -6.26 -7.57 10.76
C SER A 144 -6.72 -7.95 12.17
N LEU A 145 -7.15 -9.19 12.38
CA LEU A 145 -7.52 -9.71 13.70
C LEU A 145 -6.32 -9.80 14.63
N LEU A 146 -5.16 -10.22 14.12
CA LEU A 146 -3.91 -10.24 14.88
C LEU A 146 -3.49 -8.82 15.29
N GLN A 147 -3.59 -7.85 14.38
CA GLN A 147 -3.34 -6.44 14.69
C GLN A 147 -4.27 -5.93 15.80
N ALA A 148 -5.58 -6.22 15.71
CA ALA A 148 -6.55 -5.85 16.74
C ALA A 148 -6.23 -6.50 18.09
N ALA A 149 -5.94 -7.79 18.09
CA ALA A 149 -5.56 -8.53 19.31
C ALA A 149 -4.28 -7.97 19.93
N SER A 150 -3.30 -7.57 19.10
CA SER A 150 -2.01 -7.08 19.58
C SER A 150 -2.11 -5.76 20.38
N ILE A 151 -3.21 -5.01 20.25
CA ILE A 151 -3.47 -3.81 21.08
C ILE A 151 -3.57 -4.18 22.56
N LEU A 152 -4.06 -5.39 22.88
CA LEU A 152 -4.29 -5.82 24.27
C LEU A 152 -3.00 -5.96 25.09
N TRP A 153 -1.88 -6.27 24.43
CA TRP A 153 -0.57 -6.40 25.10
C TRP A 153 0.44 -5.32 24.72
N SER A 154 0.00 -4.34 23.91
CA SER A 154 0.84 -3.21 23.55
C SER A 154 1.08 -2.27 24.74
N PRO A 155 2.33 -1.86 25.02
CA PRO A 155 2.64 -0.90 26.06
C PRO A 155 2.13 0.52 25.78
N SER A 156 1.70 0.81 24.55
CA SER A 156 1.21 2.13 24.08
C SER A 156 -0.21 2.02 23.52
N GLY A 157 -1.17 1.54 24.29
CA GLY A 157 -2.51 1.18 23.83
C GLY A 157 -3.24 2.25 23.00
N THR A 158 -3.10 3.55 23.35
CA THR A 158 -3.74 4.65 22.58
C THR A 158 -3.09 4.85 21.21
N ASP A 159 -1.75 4.85 21.15
CA ASP A 159 -1.01 4.98 19.88
C ASP A 159 -1.31 3.78 18.99
N SER A 160 -1.27 2.57 19.56
CA SER A 160 -1.57 1.32 18.87
C SER A 160 -2.99 1.26 18.31
N LEU A 161 -3.97 1.78 19.06
CA LEU A 161 -5.35 1.88 18.56
C LEU A 161 -5.45 2.86 17.39
N ASN A 162 -4.76 4.00 17.45
CA ASN A 162 -4.70 4.97 16.35
C ASN A 162 -4.06 4.37 15.08
N ASP A 163 -2.95 3.66 15.24
CA ASP A 163 -2.25 3.00 14.13
C ASP A 163 -3.12 1.90 13.52
N PHE A 164 -3.79 1.10 14.36
CA PHE A 164 -4.73 0.09 13.91
C PHE A 164 -5.87 0.69 13.09
N ILE A 165 -6.60 1.68 13.64
CA ILE A 165 -7.74 2.30 12.94
C ILE A 165 -7.30 2.92 11.62
N SER A 166 -6.18 3.65 11.63
CA SER A 166 -5.63 4.27 10.43
C SER A 166 -5.23 3.23 9.38
N GLY A 167 -4.57 2.16 9.79
CA GLY A 167 -4.19 1.06 8.92
C GLY A 167 -5.41 0.35 8.32
N GLN A 168 -6.45 0.06 9.13
CA GLN A 168 -7.67 -0.60 8.64
C GLN A 168 -8.46 0.27 7.66
N ILE A 169 -8.55 1.59 7.89
CA ILE A 169 -9.19 2.52 6.94
C ILE A 169 -8.43 2.49 5.61
N MET A 170 -7.09 2.58 5.64
CA MET A 170 -6.28 2.57 4.42
C MET A 170 -6.38 1.24 3.68
N ALA A 171 -6.19 0.12 4.38
CA ALA A 171 -6.26 -1.22 3.78
C ALA A 171 -7.67 -1.54 3.28
N GLY A 172 -8.71 -1.23 4.06
CA GLY A 172 -10.11 -1.46 3.70
C GLY A 172 -10.54 -0.63 2.48
N ALA A 173 -10.21 0.68 2.47
CA ALA A 173 -10.49 1.55 1.33
C ALA A 173 -9.78 1.06 0.06
N ALA A 174 -8.51 0.70 0.17
CA ALA A 174 -7.70 0.27 -0.96
C ALA A 174 -8.12 -1.11 -1.48
N PHE A 175 -8.17 -2.14 -0.63
CA PHE A 175 -8.38 -3.52 -1.04
C PHE A 175 -9.82 -3.77 -1.51
N PHE A 176 -10.81 -3.53 -0.66
CA PHE A 176 -12.19 -3.92 -0.96
C PHE A 176 -12.83 -3.09 -2.07
N THR A 177 -12.46 -1.81 -2.19
CA THR A 177 -12.93 -1.00 -3.33
C THR A 177 -12.31 -1.50 -4.63
N SER A 178 -11.02 -1.83 -4.62
CA SER A 178 -10.33 -2.39 -5.78
C SER A 178 -10.91 -3.74 -6.21
N ILE A 179 -11.24 -4.65 -5.28
CA ILE A 179 -11.93 -5.93 -5.56
C ILE A 179 -13.18 -5.73 -6.43
N TYR A 180 -13.93 -4.69 -6.17
CA TYR A 180 -15.14 -4.38 -6.94
C TYR A 180 -14.84 -3.70 -8.28
N LEU A 181 -13.96 -2.71 -8.27
CA LEU A 181 -13.72 -1.85 -9.44
C LEU A 181 -12.92 -2.57 -10.54
N PHE A 182 -11.92 -3.36 -10.19
CA PHE A 182 -11.06 -4.06 -11.16
C PHE A 182 -11.75 -5.24 -11.90
N ARG A 183 -12.98 -5.56 -11.56
CA ARG A 183 -13.81 -6.47 -12.38
C ARG A 183 -14.31 -5.84 -13.68
N ARG A 184 -14.26 -4.52 -13.81
CA ARG A 184 -14.69 -3.81 -15.01
C ARG A 184 -13.60 -3.94 -16.06
N ALA A 185 -13.97 -4.40 -17.26
CA ALA A 185 -13.04 -4.50 -18.39
C ALA A 185 -12.33 -3.16 -18.63
N GLY A 186 -11.02 -3.19 -18.87
CA GLY A 186 -10.20 -2.01 -19.09
C GLY A 186 -9.91 -1.15 -17.85
N PHE A 187 -10.48 -1.44 -16.68
CA PHE A 187 -10.25 -0.64 -15.48
C PHE A 187 -8.80 -0.75 -14.99
N ALA A 188 -8.17 -1.91 -15.14
CA ALA A 188 -6.76 -2.12 -14.80
C ALA A 188 -5.83 -1.22 -15.62
N GLU A 189 -6.08 -1.09 -16.91
CA GLU A 189 -5.33 -0.19 -17.80
C GLU A 189 -5.57 1.29 -17.43
N PHE A 190 -6.81 1.67 -17.18
CA PHE A 190 -7.15 3.03 -16.77
C PHE A 190 -6.49 3.39 -15.44
N TRP A 191 -6.52 2.48 -14.45
CA TRP A 191 -5.84 2.67 -13.17
C TRP A 191 -4.33 2.81 -13.34
N ALA A 192 -3.71 1.95 -14.16
CA ALA A 192 -2.27 1.99 -14.42
C ALA A 192 -1.83 3.32 -15.06
N LYS A 193 -2.61 3.85 -16.01
CA LYS A 193 -2.36 5.17 -16.61
C LYS A 193 -2.48 6.29 -15.57
N THR A 194 -3.54 6.26 -14.77
CA THR A 194 -3.74 7.25 -13.72
C THR A 194 -2.63 7.19 -12.67
N PHE A 195 -2.22 5.98 -12.26
CA PHE A 195 -1.11 5.79 -11.32
C PHE A 195 0.19 6.38 -11.86
N LEU A 196 0.54 6.14 -13.13
CA LEU A 196 1.72 6.75 -13.75
C LEU A 196 1.64 8.27 -13.81
N ILE A 197 0.47 8.84 -14.14
CA ILE A 197 0.27 10.31 -14.15
C ILE A 197 0.46 10.89 -12.76
N VAL A 198 -0.10 10.25 -11.74
CA VAL A 198 0.00 10.68 -10.35
C VAL A 198 1.45 10.63 -9.86
N VAL A 199 2.17 9.53 -10.15
CA VAL A 199 3.59 9.41 -9.77
C VAL A 199 4.46 10.36 -10.59
N ALA A 200 4.13 10.61 -11.86
CA ALA A 200 4.80 11.64 -12.65
C ALA A 200 4.64 13.03 -12.01
N GLY A 201 3.47 13.35 -11.49
CA GLY A 201 3.25 14.58 -10.71
C GLY A 201 4.15 14.65 -9.48
N ALA A 202 4.28 13.57 -8.72
CA ALA A 202 5.22 13.51 -7.59
C ALA A 202 6.69 13.67 -8.04
N CYS A 203 7.07 13.12 -9.19
CA CYS A 203 8.41 13.32 -9.77
C CYS A 203 8.64 14.78 -10.16
N LEU A 204 7.67 15.45 -10.78
CA LEU A 204 7.77 16.87 -11.13
C LEU A 204 7.91 17.77 -9.89
N LEU A 205 7.15 17.48 -8.84
CA LEU A 205 7.31 18.15 -7.54
C LEU A 205 8.71 17.90 -6.95
N GLY A 206 9.25 16.70 -7.10
CA GLY A 206 10.61 16.39 -6.68
C GLY A 206 11.68 17.12 -7.51
N LEU A 207 11.49 17.30 -8.80
CA LEU A 207 12.39 18.12 -9.63
C LEU A 207 12.34 19.59 -9.19
N TRP A 208 11.15 20.11 -8.91
CA TRP A 208 10.99 21.46 -8.38
C TRP A 208 11.67 21.63 -7.01
N GLU A 209 11.51 20.65 -6.10
CA GLU A 209 12.23 20.63 -4.82
C GLU A 209 13.75 20.68 -5.00
N ASN A 210 14.29 19.91 -5.98
CA ASN A 210 15.71 19.91 -6.27
C ASN A 210 16.24 21.28 -6.70
N GLU A 211 15.49 22.01 -7.53
CA GLU A 211 15.84 23.38 -7.95
C GLU A 211 15.79 24.40 -6.80
N LEU A 212 14.82 24.22 -5.87
CA LEU A 212 14.69 25.09 -4.69
C LEU A 212 15.70 24.74 -3.59
N GLY A 213 16.25 23.53 -3.57
CA GLY A 213 17.09 23.01 -2.50
C GLY A 213 16.34 22.79 -1.17
N SER A 214 15.00 22.84 -1.19
CA SER A 214 14.14 22.68 -0.01
C SER A 214 12.75 22.21 -0.45
N VAL A 215 11.99 21.65 0.50
CA VAL A 215 10.59 21.24 0.27
C VAL A 215 9.76 22.47 -0.17
N PRO A 216 9.03 22.44 -1.30
CA PRO A 216 8.40 23.62 -1.90
C PRO A 216 7.42 24.39 -1.01
N TRP A 217 6.75 23.69 -0.07
CA TRP A 217 5.82 24.30 0.90
C TRP A 217 6.44 24.60 2.27
N ALA A 218 7.74 24.32 2.46
CA ALA A 218 8.43 24.69 3.69
C ALA A 218 8.37 26.21 3.90
N GLY A 219 7.94 26.64 5.07
CA GLY A 219 7.74 28.07 5.38
C GLY A 219 6.43 28.71 4.86
N HIS A 220 5.69 28.05 3.98
CA HIS A 220 4.42 28.54 3.42
C HIS A 220 3.19 27.72 3.85
N THR A 221 3.40 26.76 4.76
CA THR A 221 2.30 25.92 5.26
C THR A 221 1.32 26.75 6.08
N PRO A 222 0.01 26.77 5.73
CA PRO A 222 -1.02 27.44 6.52
C PRO A 222 -1.05 26.96 7.97
N SER A 223 -1.30 27.85 8.92
CA SER A 223 -1.25 27.54 10.35
C SER A 223 -2.18 26.39 10.77
N PHE A 224 -3.33 26.26 10.13
CA PHE A 224 -4.29 25.18 10.41
C PHE A 224 -3.88 23.79 9.90
N LEU A 225 -2.88 23.70 9.00
CA LEU A 225 -2.29 22.45 8.51
C LEU A 225 -0.92 22.18 9.12
N ARG A 226 -0.39 23.10 9.91
CA ARG A 226 0.92 22.98 10.51
C ARG A 226 0.85 22.09 11.75
N ILE A 227 1.72 21.11 11.80
CA ILE A 227 1.89 20.22 12.94
C ILE A 227 3.17 20.59 13.66
N ASP A 228 3.09 20.99 14.92
CA ASP A 228 4.23 21.31 15.77
C ASP A 228 4.79 20.00 16.39
N ASP A 229 5.34 19.14 15.52
CA ASP A 229 5.98 17.88 15.85
C ASP A 229 7.44 17.91 15.38
N PRO A 230 8.42 17.50 16.20
CA PRO A 230 9.82 17.50 15.83
C PRO A 230 10.14 16.67 14.58
N VAL A 231 9.41 15.57 14.34
CA VAL A 231 9.59 14.74 13.14
C VAL A 231 9.10 15.48 11.91
N VAL A 232 7.92 16.14 11.99
CA VAL A 232 7.38 16.96 10.90
C VAL A 232 8.28 18.15 10.59
N MET A 233 8.76 18.84 11.61
CA MET A 233 9.71 19.96 11.43
C MET A 233 10.99 19.49 10.74
N LYS A 234 11.50 18.31 11.09
CA LYS A 234 12.66 17.71 10.41
C LYS A 234 12.36 17.35 8.94
N ILE A 235 11.17 16.85 8.64
CA ILE A 235 10.75 16.57 7.26
C ILE A 235 10.71 17.88 6.45
N LEU A 236 10.10 18.92 6.98
CA LEU A 236 10.00 20.24 6.33
C LEU A 236 11.36 20.95 6.16
N ALA A 237 12.29 20.72 7.09
CA ALA A 237 13.66 21.25 6.98
C ALA A 237 14.47 20.61 5.84
N GLY A 238 13.95 19.50 5.27
CA GLY A 238 14.62 18.76 4.20
C GLY A 238 15.70 17.83 4.69
N GLY A 239 15.89 16.75 3.94
CA GLY A 239 16.83 15.68 4.31
C GLY A 239 18.21 15.86 3.66
N ALA A 240 19.11 16.67 4.20
CA ALA A 240 20.51 16.57 3.79
C ALA A 240 21.12 15.28 4.38
N ARG A 241 21.93 14.58 3.57
CA ARG A 241 22.69 13.44 4.08
C ARG A 241 23.81 13.95 4.99
N ALA A 242 23.80 13.54 6.26
CA ALA A 242 24.80 13.98 7.24
C ALA A 242 26.26 13.78 6.77
N ALA A 243 26.54 12.69 6.02
CA ALA A 243 27.88 12.38 5.53
C ALA A 243 28.35 13.22 4.34
N THR A 244 27.45 13.81 3.55
CA THR A 244 27.80 14.51 2.29
C THR A 244 27.25 15.92 2.20
N GLY A 245 26.31 16.32 3.06
CA GLY A 245 25.61 17.60 2.99
C GLY A 245 24.66 17.76 1.78
N ILE A 246 24.55 16.74 0.91
CA ILE A 246 23.74 16.81 -0.30
C ILE A 246 22.26 16.73 0.08
N HIS A 247 21.43 17.66 -0.42
CA HIS A 247 19.99 17.61 -0.34
C HIS A 247 19.45 16.36 -1.04
N ARG A 248 18.48 15.69 -0.43
CA ARG A 248 17.86 14.47 -0.95
C ARG A 248 16.39 14.74 -1.21
N VAL A 249 16.01 14.66 -2.47
CA VAL A 249 14.64 14.90 -2.90
C VAL A 249 13.68 13.88 -2.29
N GLN A 250 12.62 14.37 -1.69
CA GLN A 250 11.54 13.56 -1.06
C GLN A 250 10.14 13.87 -1.63
N SER A 251 9.97 15.01 -2.32
CA SER A 251 8.68 15.47 -2.84
C SER A 251 7.61 15.53 -1.74
N THR A 252 6.46 14.94 -1.98
CA THR A 252 5.34 14.82 -1.02
C THR A 252 5.54 13.72 0.03
N ALA A 253 6.50 12.83 -0.18
CA ALA A 253 6.75 11.72 0.73
C ALA A 253 7.43 12.19 2.03
N THR A 254 7.31 11.40 3.08
CA THR A 254 7.94 11.67 4.37
C THR A 254 9.45 11.48 4.35
N THR A 255 9.95 10.72 3.39
CA THR A 255 11.39 10.47 3.22
C THR A 255 11.75 10.25 1.74
N PRO A 256 13.00 10.51 1.36
CA PRO A 256 13.51 10.19 0.02
C PRO A 256 13.38 8.71 -0.36
N LEU A 257 13.44 7.82 0.64
CA LEU A 257 13.28 6.37 0.45
C LEU A 257 11.86 6.01 0.02
N SER A 258 10.84 6.64 0.61
CA SER A 258 9.43 6.41 0.26
C SER A 258 9.09 6.89 -1.15
N LEU A 259 9.68 8.03 -1.59
CA LEU A 259 9.56 8.49 -2.98
C LEU A 259 10.22 7.50 -3.94
N ALA A 260 11.43 7.05 -3.61
CA ALA A 260 12.16 6.08 -4.42
C ALA A 260 11.44 4.73 -4.54
N GLU A 261 10.79 4.27 -3.46
CA GLU A 261 9.90 3.10 -3.47
C GLU A 261 8.74 3.30 -4.44
N LEU A 262 8.02 4.43 -4.34
CA LEU A 262 6.86 4.73 -5.20
C LEU A 262 7.24 4.72 -6.69
N ILE A 263 8.36 5.36 -7.05
CA ILE A 263 8.86 5.36 -8.42
C ILE A 263 9.28 3.94 -8.85
N GLY A 264 9.94 3.18 -7.98
CA GLY A 264 10.31 1.80 -8.23
C GLY A 264 9.10 0.90 -8.51
N LEU A 265 8.04 1.01 -7.71
CA LEU A 265 6.80 0.25 -7.91
C LEU A 265 6.07 0.63 -9.20
N SER A 266 6.09 1.89 -9.59
CA SER A 266 5.42 2.37 -10.81
C SER A 266 6.20 2.04 -12.09
N SER A 267 7.50 1.75 -12.00
CA SER A 267 8.35 1.47 -13.16
C SER A 267 7.88 0.27 -13.99
N ALA A 268 7.35 -0.78 -13.35
CA ALA A 268 6.80 -1.95 -14.04
C ALA A 268 5.62 -1.59 -14.97
N PHE A 269 4.78 -0.63 -14.57
CA PHE A 269 3.68 -0.14 -15.39
C PHE A 269 4.18 0.69 -16.58
N ALA A 270 5.19 1.52 -16.37
CA ALA A 270 5.79 2.29 -17.47
C ALA A 270 6.44 1.35 -18.51
N ILE A 271 7.20 0.34 -18.05
CA ILE A 271 7.78 -0.68 -18.93
C ILE A 271 6.67 -1.41 -19.70
N HIS A 272 5.52 -1.68 -19.07
CA HIS A 272 4.38 -2.30 -19.74
C HIS A 272 3.90 -1.48 -20.94
N PHE A 273 3.66 -0.18 -20.75
CA PHE A 273 3.20 0.67 -21.85
C PHE A 273 4.25 0.86 -22.95
N VAL A 274 5.53 0.81 -22.64
CA VAL A 274 6.61 0.86 -23.65
C VAL A 274 6.67 -0.41 -24.48
N THR A 275 6.52 -1.58 -23.87
CA THR A 275 6.81 -2.89 -24.51
C THR A 275 5.65 -3.47 -25.31
N TRP A 276 4.40 -3.17 -24.92
CA TRP A 276 3.21 -3.65 -25.64
C TRP A 276 2.74 -2.70 -26.73
N ARG A 277 1.84 -3.18 -27.60
CA ARG A 277 1.30 -2.40 -28.71
C ARG A 277 0.24 -1.39 -28.26
N TYR A 278 0.70 -0.27 -27.73
CA TYR A 278 -0.11 0.91 -27.43
C TYR A 278 0.12 1.99 -28.51
N PRO A 279 -0.76 2.99 -28.60
CA PRO A 279 -0.56 4.16 -29.45
C PRO A 279 0.80 4.82 -29.20
N LEU A 280 1.44 5.31 -30.23
CA LEU A 280 2.82 5.83 -30.16
C LEU A 280 2.98 6.89 -29.06
N TYR A 281 2.02 7.80 -28.93
CA TYR A 281 2.09 8.87 -27.92
C TYR A 281 2.11 8.30 -26.48
N GLN A 282 1.36 7.22 -26.19
CA GLN A 282 1.38 6.57 -24.87
C GLN A 282 2.72 5.91 -24.59
N ARG A 283 3.30 5.28 -25.61
CA ARG A 283 4.64 4.66 -25.52
C ARG A 283 5.71 5.71 -25.28
N LEU A 284 5.65 6.86 -25.97
CA LEU A 284 6.58 7.96 -25.80
C LEU A 284 6.45 8.60 -24.41
N LEU A 285 5.23 8.82 -23.91
CA LEU A 285 4.98 9.34 -22.57
C LEU A 285 5.50 8.37 -21.50
N ALA A 286 5.27 7.07 -21.66
CA ALA A 286 5.79 6.06 -20.75
C ALA A 286 7.33 6.00 -20.78
N ALA A 287 7.95 6.11 -21.95
CA ALA A 287 9.40 6.17 -22.08
C ALA A 287 9.99 7.44 -21.44
N ALA A 288 9.35 8.59 -21.64
CA ALA A 288 9.72 9.84 -20.99
C ALA A 288 9.62 9.72 -19.45
N TYR A 289 8.54 9.07 -18.96
CA TYR A 289 8.39 8.78 -17.53
C TYR A 289 9.53 7.90 -17.00
N VAL A 290 9.94 6.86 -17.73
CA VAL A 290 11.06 5.99 -17.32
C VAL A 290 12.34 6.79 -17.11
N VAL A 291 12.66 7.70 -18.05
CA VAL A 291 13.84 8.58 -17.94
C VAL A 291 13.72 9.54 -16.77
N MET A 292 12.57 10.23 -16.65
CA MET A 292 12.30 11.18 -15.57
C MET A 292 12.35 10.49 -14.19
N GLY A 293 11.66 9.36 -14.04
CA GLY A 293 11.62 8.60 -12.77
C GLY A 293 13.00 8.11 -12.36
N PHE A 294 13.78 7.60 -13.31
CA PHE A 294 15.16 7.20 -13.04
C PHE A 294 16.04 8.38 -12.60
N HIS A 295 15.88 9.55 -13.23
CA HIS A 295 16.59 10.76 -12.83
C HIS A 295 16.20 11.18 -11.40
N VAL A 296 14.91 11.20 -11.07
CA VAL A 296 14.45 11.52 -9.71
C VAL A 296 14.97 10.50 -8.68
N ILE A 297 15.04 9.20 -9.01
CA ILE A 297 15.68 8.19 -8.14
C ILE A 297 17.13 8.59 -7.82
N ILE A 298 17.88 9.10 -8.79
CA ILE A 298 19.27 9.56 -8.55
C ILE A 298 19.25 10.73 -7.55
N LEU A 299 18.32 11.68 -7.71
CA LEU A 299 18.20 12.86 -6.82
C LEU A 299 17.76 12.48 -5.39
N THR A 300 17.04 11.37 -5.21
CA THR A 300 16.75 10.87 -3.86
C THR A 300 17.98 10.35 -3.12
N ASP A 301 19.10 10.14 -3.82
CA ASP A 301 20.30 9.44 -3.32
C ASP A 301 19.96 8.14 -2.58
N SER A 302 18.98 7.40 -3.10
CA SER A 302 18.47 6.16 -2.53
C SER A 302 18.90 4.95 -3.35
N ARG A 303 19.71 4.07 -2.74
CA ARG A 303 20.07 2.77 -3.32
C ARG A 303 18.84 1.90 -3.60
N LEU A 304 17.86 2.03 -2.72
CA LEU A 304 16.63 1.25 -2.73
C LEU A 304 15.81 1.47 -4.01
N GLY A 305 15.65 2.73 -4.45
CA GLY A 305 14.92 3.04 -5.69
C GLY A 305 15.60 2.44 -6.91
N PHE A 306 16.93 2.48 -6.96
CA PHE A 306 17.71 1.86 -8.02
C PHE A 306 17.52 0.33 -8.05
N VAL A 307 17.58 -0.33 -6.88
CA VAL A 307 17.35 -1.77 -6.76
C VAL A 307 15.91 -2.12 -7.17
N ALA A 308 14.92 -1.37 -6.71
CA ALA A 308 13.51 -1.57 -7.07
C ALA A 308 13.29 -1.48 -8.58
N TRP A 309 13.90 -0.47 -9.22
CA TRP A 309 13.81 -0.27 -10.66
C TRP A 309 14.46 -1.42 -11.44
N MET A 310 15.65 -1.86 -11.02
CA MET A 310 16.34 -3.00 -11.63
C MET A 310 15.53 -4.29 -11.49
N VAL A 311 15.02 -4.58 -10.30
CA VAL A 311 14.16 -5.75 -10.03
C VAL A 311 12.93 -5.72 -10.92
N SER A 312 12.28 -4.55 -11.03
CA SER A 312 11.12 -4.38 -11.92
C SER A 312 11.47 -4.66 -13.37
N ALA A 313 12.58 -4.11 -13.89
CA ALA A 313 13.00 -4.31 -15.28
C ALA A 313 13.32 -5.79 -15.55
N ILE A 314 14.08 -6.42 -14.66
CA ILE A 314 14.50 -7.82 -14.77
C ILE A 314 13.28 -8.75 -14.77
N PHE A 315 12.41 -8.69 -13.75
CA PHE A 315 11.25 -9.59 -13.67
C PHE A 315 10.20 -9.29 -14.74
N TYR A 316 10.06 -8.02 -15.14
CA TYR A 316 9.19 -7.67 -16.25
C TYR A 316 9.65 -8.31 -17.56
N LEU A 317 10.95 -8.23 -17.89
CA LEU A 317 11.52 -8.85 -19.09
C LEU A 317 11.29 -10.37 -19.11
N LEU A 318 11.45 -11.04 -17.97
CA LEU A 318 11.19 -12.48 -17.85
C LEU A 318 9.71 -12.79 -18.15
N MET A 319 8.78 -12.14 -17.47
CA MET A 319 7.35 -12.41 -17.65
C MET A 319 6.89 -12.07 -19.07
N TRP A 320 7.38 -10.96 -19.64
CA TRP A 320 7.13 -10.59 -21.03
C TRP A 320 7.65 -11.67 -22.01
N ALA A 321 8.86 -12.15 -21.81
CA ALA A 321 9.46 -13.18 -22.66
C ALA A 321 8.70 -14.51 -22.57
N VAL A 322 8.27 -14.92 -21.36
CA VAL A 322 7.44 -16.12 -21.17
C VAL A 322 6.13 -16.01 -21.93
N VAL A 323 5.42 -14.87 -21.85
CA VAL A 323 4.18 -14.64 -22.60
C VAL A 323 4.42 -14.68 -24.11
N ARG A 324 5.44 -14.00 -24.60
CA ARG A 324 5.79 -14.01 -26.02
C ARG A 324 6.14 -15.39 -26.54
N TRP A 325 6.87 -16.18 -25.75
CA TRP A 325 7.17 -17.56 -26.11
C TRP A 325 5.92 -18.44 -26.20
N ARG A 326 4.99 -18.23 -25.24
CA ARG A 326 3.71 -18.99 -25.24
C ARG A 326 2.81 -18.59 -26.42
N GLU A 327 2.78 -17.32 -26.81
CA GLU A 327 1.99 -16.83 -27.94
C GLU A 327 2.56 -17.22 -29.31
N HIS A 328 3.90 -17.19 -29.44
CA HIS A 328 4.62 -17.33 -30.73
C HIS A 328 5.71 -18.39 -30.60
N LYS A 329 5.31 -19.67 -30.62
CA LYS A 329 6.24 -20.81 -30.46
C LYS A 329 7.31 -20.92 -31.53
N GLY A 330 7.09 -20.34 -32.74
CA GLY A 330 8.07 -20.27 -33.82
C GLY A 330 9.15 -19.22 -33.66
N SER A 331 9.07 -18.35 -32.64
CA SER A 331 10.07 -17.32 -32.37
C SER A 331 11.20 -17.89 -31.53
N ILE A 332 12.45 -17.70 -31.95
CA ILE A 332 13.66 -18.09 -31.20
C ILE A 332 14.02 -17.04 -30.14
N PHE A 333 13.62 -15.78 -30.34
CA PHE A 333 14.04 -14.66 -29.50
C PHE A 333 13.52 -14.74 -28.05
N ALA A 334 12.25 -15.05 -27.88
CA ALA A 334 11.65 -15.12 -26.55
C ALA A 334 12.19 -16.30 -25.70
N PRO A 335 12.27 -17.56 -26.22
CA PRO A 335 12.95 -18.63 -25.49
C PRO A 335 14.41 -18.34 -25.21
N ALA A 336 15.15 -17.69 -26.13
CA ALA A 336 16.54 -17.32 -25.89
C ALA A 336 16.67 -16.41 -24.65
N ILE A 337 15.77 -15.43 -24.48
CA ILE A 337 15.73 -14.60 -23.27
C ILE A 337 15.46 -15.45 -22.03
N VAL A 338 14.46 -16.34 -22.07
CA VAL A 338 14.11 -17.18 -20.91
C VAL A 338 15.26 -18.08 -20.49
N PHE A 339 15.94 -18.73 -21.46
CA PHE A 339 17.07 -19.61 -21.16
C PHE A 339 18.35 -18.85 -20.78
N SER A 340 18.57 -17.63 -21.29
CA SER A 340 19.69 -16.79 -20.88
C SER A 340 19.46 -16.10 -19.52
N TYR A 341 18.24 -16.16 -19.00
CA TYR A 341 17.86 -15.45 -17.78
C TYR A 341 18.71 -15.82 -16.54
N PRO A 342 19.00 -17.12 -16.26
CA PRO A 342 19.93 -17.47 -15.18
C PRO A 342 21.31 -16.85 -15.36
N ALA A 343 21.83 -16.85 -16.59
CA ALA A 343 23.11 -16.23 -16.89
C ALA A 343 23.07 -14.70 -16.70
N ILE A 344 21.99 -14.04 -17.14
CA ILE A 344 21.76 -12.61 -16.91
C ILE A 344 21.76 -12.28 -15.41
N LEU A 345 21.07 -13.08 -14.60
CA LEU A 345 21.03 -12.90 -13.14
C LEU A 345 22.42 -13.10 -12.52
N ILE A 346 23.15 -14.14 -12.94
CA ILE A 346 24.51 -14.40 -12.46
C ILE A 346 25.43 -13.24 -12.83
N VAL A 347 25.41 -12.78 -14.08
CA VAL A 347 26.21 -11.63 -14.53
C VAL A 347 25.81 -10.35 -13.78
N ALA A 348 24.53 -10.08 -13.63
CA ALA A 348 24.04 -8.94 -12.84
C ALA A 348 24.53 -9.02 -11.39
N PHE A 349 24.45 -10.17 -10.76
CA PHE A 349 24.94 -10.40 -9.39
C PHE A 349 26.46 -10.22 -9.29
N ILE A 350 27.23 -10.86 -10.16
CA ILE A 350 28.70 -10.74 -10.18
C ILE A 350 29.11 -9.29 -10.45
N SER A 351 28.43 -8.58 -11.35
CA SER A 351 28.74 -7.17 -11.66
C SER A 351 28.58 -6.25 -10.44
N THR A 352 27.71 -6.60 -9.47
CA THR A 352 27.61 -5.85 -8.22
C THR A 352 28.87 -5.94 -7.35
N PHE A 353 29.72 -6.93 -7.54
CA PHE A 353 31.02 -7.07 -6.87
C PHE A 353 32.17 -6.49 -7.66
N LEU A 354 32.14 -6.65 -8.98
CA LEU A 354 33.28 -6.29 -9.86
C LEU A 354 33.28 -4.81 -10.23
N VAL A 355 32.10 -4.20 -10.42
CA VAL A 355 31.97 -2.79 -10.80
C VAL A 355 31.94 -1.93 -9.54
N GLY A 356 33.00 -1.18 -9.26
CA GLY A 356 33.17 -0.40 -8.03
C GLY A 356 31.98 0.54 -7.71
N ARG A 357 31.41 1.21 -8.74
CA ARG A 357 30.21 2.06 -8.57
C ARG A 357 28.96 1.26 -8.17
N LEU A 358 28.75 0.07 -8.75
CA LEU A 358 27.64 -0.81 -8.41
C LEU A 358 27.84 -1.43 -7.02
N ARG A 359 29.08 -1.86 -6.72
CA ARG A 359 29.47 -2.38 -5.41
C ARG A 359 29.16 -1.37 -4.30
N ALA A 360 29.57 -0.13 -4.47
CA ALA A 360 29.30 0.93 -3.50
C ALA A 360 27.79 1.18 -3.31
N ARG A 361 27.01 1.12 -4.39
CA ARG A 361 25.56 1.36 -4.34
C ARG A 361 24.76 0.18 -3.81
N VAL A 362 25.16 -1.05 -4.08
CA VAL A 362 24.43 -2.26 -3.64
C VAL A 362 24.85 -2.71 -2.24
N TRP A 363 26.15 -2.88 -2.04
CA TRP A 363 26.70 -3.45 -0.80
C TRP A 363 27.06 -2.40 0.25
N GLY A 364 27.22 -1.15 -0.16
CA GLY A 364 27.62 -0.04 0.69
C GLY A 364 29.13 0.01 0.92
N SER A 365 29.72 1.16 0.62
CA SER A 365 31.09 1.51 0.98
C SER A 365 31.18 3.03 1.13
N GLY A 366 32.20 3.51 1.81
CA GLY A 366 32.40 4.95 2.03
C GLY A 366 31.23 5.56 2.83
N ALA A 367 30.65 6.66 2.32
CA ALA A 367 29.56 7.40 2.98
C ALA A 367 28.29 6.58 3.26
N GLN A 368 28.18 5.37 2.68
CA GLN A 368 27.01 4.52 2.86
C GLN A 368 27.26 3.35 3.82
N GLN A 369 28.48 3.16 4.30
CA GLN A 369 28.86 2.09 5.21
C GLN A 369 28.08 2.17 6.51
N ALA A 370 27.95 3.37 7.10
CA ALA A 370 27.20 3.58 8.34
C ALA A 370 25.75 3.07 8.28
N SER A 371 25.08 3.19 7.11
CA SER A 371 23.71 2.67 6.94
C SER A 371 23.68 1.14 6.84
N THR A 372 24.73 0.51 6.33
CA THR A 372 24.82 -0.95 6.25
C THR A 372 25.11 -1.53 7.64
N ASP A 373 26.04 -0.92 8.38
CA ASP A 373 26.39 -1.31 9.76
C ASP A 373 25.19 -1.12 10.71
N ALA A 374 24.46 0.00 10.57
CA ALA A 374 23.24 0.23 11.35
C ALA A 374 22.21 -0.90 11.18
N ARG A 375 21.99 -1.37 9.95
CA ARG A 375 21.06 -2.49 9.68
C ARG A 375 21.54 -3.79 10.30
N LYS A 376 22.84 -4.08 10.18
CA LYS A 376 23.44 -5.28 10.82
C LYS A 376 23.21 -5.25 12.33
N ILE A 377 23.51 -4.13 12.99
CA ILE A 377 23.27 -3.94 14.42
C ILE A 377 21.78 -4.12 14.76
N GLN A 378 20.87 -3.54 13.94
CA GLN A 378 19.42 -3.69 14.17
C GLN A 378 18.98 -5.16 14.11
N TRP A 379 19.50 -5.96 13.17
CA TRP A 379 19.22 -7.39 13.09
C TRP A 379 19.77 -8.14 14.32
N GLU A 380 21.02 -7.87 14.72
CA GLU A 380 21.64 -8.46 15.90
C GLU A 380 20.87 -8.14 17.19
N MET A 381 20.34 -6.91 17.31
CA MET A 381 19.48 -6.49 18.44
C MET A 381 18.08 -7.09 18.41
N ALA A 382 17.52 -7.33 17.23
CA ALA A 382 16.14 -7.79 17.06
C ALA A 382 16.01 -9.31 17.31
N MET A 383 16.98 -10.11 16.85
CA MET A 383 16.88 -11.57 16.90
C MET A 383 16.63 -12.14 18.31
N PRO A 384 17.33 -11.70 19.38
CA PRO A 384 17.02 -12.16 20.73
C PRO A 384 15.58 -11.80 21.15
N ARG A 385 15.11 -10.60 20.85
CA ARG A 385 13.77 -10.13 21.19
C ARG A 385 12.67 -10.91 20.46
N ILE A 386 12.89 -11.24 19.19
CA ILE A 386 11.96 -12.08 18.40
C ILE A 386 11.91 -13.51 18.97
N ALA A 387 13.05 -14.05 19.43
CA ALA A 387 13.10 -15.36 20.06
C ALA A 387 12.41 -15.38 21.43
N GLU A 388 12.54 -14.30 22.20
CA GLU A 388 11.90 -14.12 23.51
C GLU A 388 10.37 -13.99 23.36
N ASN A 389 9.89 -13.23 22.37
CA ASN A 389 8.46 -13.07 22.11
C ASN A 389 8.09 -13.33 20.64
N PRO A 390 7.86 -14.59 20.22
CA PRO A 390 7.56 -14.96 18.86
C PRO A 390 6.17 -14.48 18.36
N PHE A 391 5.29 -13.99 19.26
CA PHE A 391 3.99 -13.38 18.93
C PHE A 391 4.06 -11.87 18.72
N GLY A 392 5.21 -11.24 19.01
CA GLY A 392 5.43 -9.81 18.90
C GLY A 392 4.97 -9.00 20.10
N TYR A 393 5.30 -7.72 20.09
CA TYR A 393 5.12 -6.79 21.22
C TYR A 393 3.92 -5.86 21.06
N GLY A 394 3.19 -5.95 19.95
CA GLY A 394 2.01 -5.15 19.63
C GLY A 394 2.27 -4.08 18.58
N ILE A 395 1.18 -3.69 17.91
CA ILE A 395 1.21 -2.74 16.80
C ILE A 395 1.88 -1.41 17.17
N GLY A 396 2.80 -0.93 16.31
CA GLY A 396 3.49 0.35 16.45
C GLY A 396 4.59 0.39 17.51
N THR A 397 4.98 -0.78 18.08
CA THR A 397 5.97 -0.83 19.16
C THR A 397 7.38 -1.17 18.71
N ALA A 398 7.56 -1.68 17.49
CA ALA A 398 8.82 -2.20 16.96
C ALA A 398 10.02 -1.28 17.19
N GLY A 399 9.88 0.02 16.91
CA GLY A 399 10.94 1.00 17.09
C GLY A 399 11.35 1.20 18.55
N LYS A 400 10.36 1.23 19.46
CA LYS A 400 10.59 1.36 20.92
C LYS A 400 11.23 0.08 21.49
N VAL A 401 10.73 -1.09 21.07
CA VAL A 401 11.23 -2.40 21.47
C VAL A 401 12.66 -2.62 20.97
N LEU A 402 12.94 -2.30 19.71
CA LEU A 402 14.29 -2.42 19.17
C LEU A 402 15.28 -1.54 19.94
N GLY A 403 14.88 -0.31 20.29
CA GLY A 403 15.71 0.61 21.08
C GLY A 403 16.95 1.12 20.35
N PHE A 404 17.09 0.88 19.04
CA PHE A 404 18.19 1.39 18.23
C PHE A 404 18.02 2.89 18.01
N LYS A 405 19.08 3.66 18.29
CA LYS A 405 19.16 5.09 18.04
C LYS A 405 20.18 5.36 16.93
N ASN A 406 19.80 6.16 15.96
CA ASN A 406 20.71 6.59 14.91
C ASN A 406 21.75 7.62 15.45
N GLN A 407 22.67 8.06 14.61
CA GLN A 407 23.71 9.05 14.99
C GLN A 407 23.15 10.37 15.54
N ALA A 408 21.90 10.72 15.22
CA ALA A 408 21.20 11.89 15.74
C ALA A 408 20.45 11.61 17.04
N GLY A 409 20.63 10.43 17.68
CA GLY A 409 19.94 10.03 18.90
C GLY A 409 18.45 9.68 18.74
N VAL A 410 17.94 9.65 17.50
CA VAL A 410 16.53 9.37 17.19
C VAL A 410 16.36 7.86 17.00
N GLY A 411 15.33 7.29 17.63
CA GLY A 411 14.95 5.89 17.43
C GLY A 411 14.62 5.64 15.96
N SER A 412 15.19 4.59 15.39
CA SER A 412 14.93 4.21 14.00
C SER A 412 14.93 2.71 13.80
N ILE A 413 14.14 2.25 12.85
CA ILE A 413 14.13 0.90 12.33
C ILE A 413 14.12 0.99 10.81
N ASP A 414 15.01 0.26 10.14
CA ASP A 414 15.23 0.41 8.70
C ASP A 414 14.57 -0.70 7.88
N SER A 415 14.20 -1.82 8.49
CA SER A 415 13.62 -2.97 7.79
C SER A 415 12.17 -3.19 8.21
N PHE A 416 11.26 -3.28 7.23
CA PHE A 416 9.86 -3.63 7.48
C PHE A 416 9.69 -5.08 7.96
N TYR A 417 10.62 -5.94 7.57
CA TYR A 417 10.65 -7.32 8.07
C TYR A 417 10.83 -7.34 9.60
N LEU A 418 11.76 -6.55 10.11
CA LEU A 418 11.96 -6.41 11.55
C LEU A 418 10.75 -5.75 12.22
N THR A 419 10.15 -4.74 11.58
CA THR A 419 8.92 -4.11 12.10
C THR A 419 7.82 -5.14 12.28
N LEU A 420 7.51 -5.95 11.26
CA LEU A 420 6.49 -6.98 11.35
C LEU A 420 6.81 -8.07 12.38
N LEU A 421 8.07 -8.51 12.44
CA LEU A 421 8.50 -9.54 13.38
C LEU A 421 8.44 -9.05 14.83
N LEU A 422 8.76 -7.79 15.08
CA LEU A 422 8.70 -7.21 16.42
C LEU A 422 7.27 -6.82 16.82
N ASP A 423 6.46 -6.29 15.90
CA ASP A 423 5.08 -5.90 16.21
C ASP A 423 4.15 -7.12 16.34
N PHE A 424 4.23 -8.08 15.39
CA PHE A 424 3.24 -9.16 15.22
C PHE A 424 3.84 -10.56 15.24
N GLY A 425 5.14 -10.68 15.47
CA GLY A 425 5.85 -11.94 15.48
C GLY A 425 5.90 -12.68 14.14
N ILE A 426 6.28 -13.95 14.21
CA ILE A 426 6.42 -14.81 13.02
C ILE A 426 5.08 -15.00 12.32
N LEU A 427 3.98 -15.09 13.08
CA LEU A 427 2.64 -15.27 12.52
C LEU A 427 2.22 -14.08 11.65
N GLY A 428 2.40 -12.84 12.15
CA GLY A 428 2.08 -11.64 11.39
C GLY A 428 2.92 -11.50 10.12
N PHE A 429 4.20 -11.80 10.22
CA PHE A 429 5.11 -11.85 9.08
C PHE A 429 4.65 -12.86 8.02
N ALA A 430 4.31 -14.07 8.42
CA ALA A 430 3.86 -15.14 7.54
C ALA A 430 2.52 -14.80 6.87
N LEU A 431 1.55 -14.24 7.58
CA LEU A 431 0.26 -13.81 7.03
C LEU A 431 0.43 -12.69 6.01
N TYR A 432 1.22 -11.66 6.33
CA TYR A 432 1.43 -10.51 5.47
C TYR A 432 2.15 -10.88 4.17
N PHE A 433 3.32 -11.48 4.26
CA PHE A 433 4.07 -11.90 3.07
C PHE A 433 3.46 -13.11 2.37
N GLY A 434 2.77 -13.99 3.11
CA GLY A 434 2.04 -15.11 2.54
C GLY A 434 0.96 -14.69 1.55
N MET A 435 0.16 -13.65 1.87
CA MET A 435 -0.84 -13.14 0.93
C MET A 435 -0.20 -12.51 -0.31
N ILE A 436 0.95 -11.81 -0.17
CA ILE A 436 1.67 -11.20 -1.30
C ILE A 436 2.25 -12.30 -2.20
N LEU A 437 2.95 -13.27 -1.64
CA LEU A 437 3.54 -14.40 -2.38
C LEU A 437 2.47 -15.23 -3.10
N ARG A 438 1.32 -15.46 -2.43
CA ARG A 438 0.19 -16.15 -3.06
C ARG A 438 -0.37 -15.37 -4.24
N THR A 439 -0.48 -14.05 -4.11
CA THR A 439 -0.95 -13.18 -5.20
C THR A 439 0.01 -13.21 -6.40
N ILE A 440 1.31 -13.13 -6.15
CA ILE A 440 2.35 -13.27 -7.18
C ILE A 440 2.21 -14.62 -7.91
N TRP A 441 2.04 -15.70 -7.15
CA TRP A 441 1.90 -17.04 -7.69
C TRP A 441 0.66 -17.19 -8.58
N ILE A 442 -0.52 -16.82 -8.10
CA ILE A 442 -1.76 -16.97 -8.88
C ILE A 442 -1.78 -16.05 -10.09
N GLY A 443 -1.25 -14.82 -9.95
CA GLY A 443 -1.10 -13.88 -11.07
C GLY A 443 -0.16 -14.42 -12.13
N GLY A 444 1.02 -14.88 -11.74
CA GLY A 444 1.99 -15.50 -12.65
C GLY A 444 1.44 -16.75 -13.35
N LYS A 445 0.71 -17.60 -12.61
CA LYS A 445 0.04 -18.78 -13.15
C LYS A 445 -0.99 -18.41 -14.23
N VAL A 446 -1.84 -17.41 -13.98
CA VAL A 446 -2.86 -16.98 -14.97
C VAL A 446 -2.22 -16.36 -16.19
N VAL A 447 -1.17 -15.56 -16.05
CA VAL A 447 -0.40 -15.02 -17.17
C VAL A 447 0.19 -16.14 -18.02
N TYR A 448 0.68 -17.22 -17.41
CA TYR A 448 1.22 -18.39 -18.10
C TYR A 448 0.15 -19.23 -18.81
N GLU A 449 -1.01 -19.44 -18.14
CA GLU A 449 -2.10 -20.28 -18.66
C GLU A 449 -2.93 -19.58 -19.76
N TYR A 450 -3.10 -18.26 -19.66
CA TYR A 450 -3.94 -17.45 -20.56
C TYR A 450 -3.17 -16.26 -21.18
N PRO A 451 -2.06 -16.49 -21.89
CA PRO A 451 -1.20 -15.43 -22.39
C PRO A 451 -1.87 -14.50 -23.39
N SER A 452 -2.82 -15.01 -24.17
CA SER A 452 -3.52 -14.25 -25.21
C SER A 452 -4.70 -13.42 -24.70
N HIS A 453 -5.10 -13.60 -23.43
CA HIS A 453 -6.19 -12.81 -22.85
C HIS A 453 -5.73 -11.39 -22.55
N PRO A 454 -6.42 -10.33 -23.01
CA PRO A 454 -5.96 -8.95 -22.88
C PRO A 454 -5.76 -8.53 -21.41
N GLU A 455 -6.69 -8.87 -20.53
CA GLU A 455 -6.58 -8.55 -19.08
C GLU A 455 -5.44 -9.32 -18.40
N SER A 456 -5.09 -10.52 -18.87
CA SER A 456 -3.98 -11.31 -18.32
C SER A 456 -2.65 -10.57 -18.43
N ARG A 457 -2.41 -9.86 -19.53
CA ARG A 457 -1.19 -9.07 -19.71
C ARG A 457 -1.06 -7.93 -18.71
N MET A 458 -2.21 -7.37 -18.29
CA MET A 458 -2.23 -6.32 -17.26
C MET A 458 -1.87 -6.84 -15.86
N ILE A 459 -1.92 -8.15 -15.60
CA ILE A 459 -1.43 -8.73 -14.34
C ILE A 459 0.08 -8.55 -14.19
N ILE A 460 0.85 -8.56 -15.29
CA ILE A 460 2.31 -8.52 -15.26
C ILE A 460 2.86 -7.36 -14.44
N PRO A 461 2.52 -6.08 -14.71
CA PRO A 461 3.07 -4.98 -13.94
C PRO A 461 2.67 -5.01 -12.46
N PHE A 462 1.47 -5.50 -12.12
CA PHE A 462 1.05 -5.65 -10.72
C PHE A 462 1.91 -6.68 -9.98
N VAL A 463 2.10 -7.86 -10.57
CA VAL A 463 2.95 -8.94 -10.00
C VAL A 463 4.39 -8.48 -9.85
N VAL A 464 4.95 -7.83 -10.87
CA VAL A 464 6.33 -7.33 -10.84
C VAL A 464 6.51 -6.26 -9.76
N SER A 465 5.54 -5.35 -9.61
CA SER A 465 5.57 -4.34 -8.53
C SER A 465 5.52 -4.98 -7.14
N LEU A 466 4.72 -6.05 -6.96
CA LEU A 466 4.70 -6.81 -5.70
C LEU A 466 6.04 -7.50 -5.41
N ILE A 467 6.73 -8.03 -6.44
CA ILE A 467 8.07 -8.60 -6.29
C ILE A 467 9.06 -7.51 -5.87
N ALA A 468 9.04 -6.35 -6.55
CA ALA A 468 9.89 -5.22 -6.20
C ALA A 468 9.63 -4.74 -4.75
N TYR A 469 8.35 -4.70 -4.33
CA TYR A 469 7.97 -4.35 -2.97
C TYR A 469 8.60 -5.27 -1.91
N ILE A 470 8.55 -6.59 -2.10
CA ILE A 470 9.18 -7.54 -1.17
C ILE A 470 10.67 -7.20 -0.99
N VAL A 471 11.38 -6.97 -2.10
CA VAL A 471 12.81 -6.64 -2.05
C VAL A 471 13.06 -5.31 -1.33
N VAL A 472 12.25 -4.30 -1.63
CA VAL A 472 12.36 -2.97 -1.02
C VAL A 472 12.14 -3.01 0.49
N LYS A 473 11.18 -3.78 0.97
CA LYS A 473 10.82 -3.87 2.40
C LYS A 473 11.88 -4.54 3.28
N SER A 474 12.87 -5.18 2.69
CA SER A 474 14.04 -5.65 3.45
C SER A 474 14.87 -4.50 4.04
N VAL A 475 14.78 -3.30 3.47
CA VAL A 475 15.59 -2.13 3.83
C VAL A 475 14.78 -0.83 4.06
N LEU A 476 13.46 -0.88 3.98
CA LEU A 476 12.56 0.25 4.22
C LEU A 476 11.42 -0.17 5.15
N SER A 477 11.39 0.36 6.37
CA SER A 477 10.35 0.05 7.37
C SER A 477 9.04 0.80 7.16
N GLN A 478 9.07 1.95 6.51
CA GLN A 478 7.90 2.82 6.35
C GLN A 478 6.85 2.24 5.41
N GLU A 479 5.57 2.31 5.79
CA GLU A 479 4.42 1.85 4.99
C GLU A 479 3.71 2.97 4.22
N THR A 480 4.38 4.06 3.91
CA THR A 480 3.77 5.23 3.26
C THR A 480 3.00 4.86 1.98
N ASN A 481 3.49 3.88 1.23
CA ASN A 481 2.89 3.39 -0.02
C ASN A 481 2.01 2.14 0.15
N GLY A 482 1.68 1.74 1.39
CA GLY A 482 0.95 0.50 1.70
C GLY A 482 -0.41 0.40 1.01
N ALA A 483 -1.15 1.51 0.87
CA ALA A 483 -2.43 1.53 0.17
C ALA A 483 -2.32 1.02 -1.27
N TYR A 484 -1.26 1.40 -2.01
CA TYR A 484 -1.04 0.91 -3.38
C TYR A 484 -0.80 -0.61 -3.42
N ILE A 485 -0.15 -1.17 -2.41
CA ILE A 485 0.06 -2.62 -2.32
C ILE A 485 -1.27 -3.35 -2.16
N TYR A 486 -2.15 -2.88 -1.27
CA TYR A 486 -3.49 -3.45 -1.13
C TYR A 486 -4.34 -3.31 -2.41
N MET A 487 -4.19 -2.19 -3.15
CA MET A 487 -4.82 -2.03 -4.47
C MET A 487 -4.29 -3.05 -5.48
N MET A 488 -2.97 -3.27 -5.52
CA MET A 488 -2.32 -4.22 -6.44
C MET A 488 -2.69 -5.67 -6.12
N LEU A 489 -2.76 -6.05 -4.83
CA LEU A 489 -3.24 -7.37 -4.40
C LEU A 489 -4.67 -7.62 -4.88
N ALA A 490 -5.55 -6.66 -4.65
CA ALA A 490 -6.95 -6.72 -5.05
C ALA A 490 -7.13 -6.73 -6.58
N ALA A 491 -6.35 -5.92 -7.30
CA ALA A 491 -6.34 -5.87 -8.76
C ALA A 491 -5.98 -7.25 -9.35
N CYS A 492 -4.88 -7.85 -8.88
CA CYS A 492 -4.49 -9.19 -9.31
C CYS A 492 -5.61 -10.21 -9.07
N LEU A 493 -6.22 -10.23 -7.88
CA LEU A 493 -7.28 -11.17 -7.54
C LEU A 493 -8.53 -10.96 -8.43
N ALA A 494 -8.91 -9.70 -8.67
CA ALA A 494 -10.06 -9.37 -9.51
C ALA A 494 -9.83 -9.77 -10.98
N ILE A 495 -8.67 -9.45 -11.54
CA ILE A 495 -8.33 -9.82 -12.91
C ILE A 495 -8.24 -11.35 -13.07
N VAL A 496 -7.61 -12.05 -12.10
CA VAL A 496 -7.57 -13.53 -12.07
C VAL A 496 -8.98 -14.12 -12.07
N SER A 497 -9.89 -13.55 -11.28
CA SER A 497 -11.31 -13.96 -11.25
C SER A 497 -11.97 -13.79 -12.61
N THR A 498 -11.80 -12.64 -13.26
CA THR A 498 -12.38 -12.33 -14.58
C THR A 498 -11.83 -13.27 -15.66
N VAL A 499 -10.51 -13.39 -15.79
CA VAL A 499 -9.86 -14.25 -16.81
C VAL A 499 -10.30 -15.72 -16.68
N ARG A 500 -10.39 -16.23 -15.46
CA ARG A 500 -10.86 -17.62 -15.23
C ARG A 500 -12.35 -17.80 -15.54
N SER A 501 -13.17 -16.79 -15.25
CA SER A 501 -14.61 -16.81 -15.57
C SER A 501 -14.82 -16.83 -17.09
N ASP A 502 -14.15 -15.92 -17.81
CA ASP A 502 -14.27 -15.81 -19.27
C ASP A 502 -13.78 -17.09 -19.97
N ALA A 503 -12.69 -17.69 -19.47
CA ALA A 503 -12.17 -18.96 -19.97
C ALA A 503 -13.12 -20.14 -19.74
N LYS A 504 -13.91 -20.15 -18.67
CA LYS A 504 -14.95 -21.18 -18.43
C LYS A 504 -16.12 -20.99 -19.39
N THR A 505 -16.59 -19.75 -19.56
CA THR A 505 -17.69 -19.43 -20.46
C THR A 505 -17.36 -19.76 -21.93
N ALA A 506 -16.10 -19.54 -22.34
CA ALA A 506 -15.65 -19.88 -23.70
C ALA A 506 -15.53 -21.39 -23.97
N LYS A 507 -15.54 -22.24 -22.92
CA LYS A 507 -15.48 -23.72 -23.03
C LYS A 507 -16.85 -24.39 -22.90
N ALA A 508 -17.84 -23.68 -22.33
CA ALA A 508 -19.22 -24.11 -22.22
C ALA A 508 -20.03 -23.76 -23.49
#